data_39d3e6f6acf52c9a64da3b512af05209
#
_entry.id   39d3e6f6acf52c9a64da3b512af05209
#
_cell.length_a   1.000
_cell.length_b   1.000
_cell.length_c   1.000
_cell.angle_alpha   90.00
_cell.angle_beta   90.00
_cell.angle_gamma   90.00
#
_symmetry.space_group_name_H-M   'P 1'
#
loop_
_entity.id
_entity.type
_entity.pdbx_description
1 polymer ?
#
loop_
_entity_poly.entity_id
_entity_poly.type
_entity_poly.pdbx_seq_one_letter_code
_entity_poly.pdbx_strand_id
1 'polypeptide(L)'
;AIPINRQFWLIGRPDNLDSHRLPTADLVRKTNPAQPVILMDHRPDHVAEHARLPIDLQVSGHVHNGQIFPANFIAQTIYRPLSYGYQAIGNGHFIVTSGYGFWGIPFRLGSQSEVWIIEVRGK
;
A
#
# COMPACT_ATOMS: atom_id res chain seq x y z
N ALA A 1 12.35 9.15 0.60
CA ALA A 1 11.30 10.18 0.73
C ALA A 1 11.71 11.40 -0.10
N ILE A 2 10.81 11.90 -0.90
CA ILE A 2 11.01 13.07 -1.75
C ILE A 2 9.82 14.03 -1.63
N PRO A 3 10.06 15.36 -1.56
CA PRO A 3 8.98 16.33 -1.59
C PRO A 3 8.49 16.53 -3.03
N ILE A 4 7.17 16.54 -3.23
CA ILE A 4 6.54 16.77 -4.52
C ILE A 4 5.93 18.18 -4.53
N ASN A 5 6.50 19.06 -5.35
CA ASN A 5 6.05 20.44 -5.54
C ASN A 5 5.82 21.25 -4.24
N ARG A 6 6.45 20.87 -3.14
CA ARG A 6 6.20 21.40 -1.79
C ARG A 6 4.76 21.23 -1.29
N GLN A 7 4.00 20.30 -1.87
CA GLN A 7 2.61 20.05 -1.51
C GLN A 7 2.46 18.82 -0.63
N PHE A 8 3.19 17.75 -0.95
CA PHE A 8 3.19 16.51 -0.18
C PHE A 8 4.52 15.77 -0.31
N TRP A 9 4.71 14.76 0.52
CA TRP A 9 5.86 13.85 0.48
C TRP A 9 5.47 12.52 -0.12
N LEU A 10 6.33 12.03 -1.02
CA LEU A 10 6.23 10.69 -1.58
C LEU A 10 7.34 9.81 -1.02
N ILE A 11 6.96 8.70 -0.41
CA ILE A 11 7.86 7.68 0.11
C ILE A 11 7.70 6.42 -0.74
N GLY A 12 8.76 5.98 -1.41
CA GLY A 12 8.84 4.66 -2.02
C GLY A 12 9.68 3.75 -1.15
N ARG A 13 9.20 2.54 -0.89
CA ARG A 13 9.97 1.50 -0.19
C ARG A 13 10.37 0.40 -1.16
N PRO A 14 11.61 -0.08 -1.13
CA PRO A 14 12.01 -1.30 -1.81
C PRO A 14 11.19 -2.51 -1.33
N ASP A 15 11.20 -3.60 -2.09
CA ASP A 15 10.61 -4.87 -1.65
C ASP A 15 11.22 -5.35 -0.33
N ASN A 16 10.49 -6.14 0.44
CA ASN A 16 10.95 -6.64 1.74
C ASN A 16 12.12 -7.66 1.63
N LEU A 17 12.46 -8.09 0.43
CA LEU A 17 13.67 -8.90 0.17
C LEU A 17 14.94 -8.04 0.08
N ASP A 18 14.83 -6.73 -0.03
CA ASP A 18 16.00 -5.83 -0.01
C ASP A 18 16.50 -5.66 1.43
N SER A 19 17.72 -6.14 1.68
CA SER A 19 18.39 -6.05 2.98
C SER A 19 18.71 -4.61 3.43
N HIS A 20 18.68 -3.64 2.49
CA HIS A 20 18.92 -2.22 2.77
C HIS A 20 17.60 -1.44 2.99
N ARG A 21 16.48 -2.14 3.02
CA ARG A 21 15.18 -1.54 3.23
C ARG A 21 15.08 -0.89 4.61
N LEU A 22 14.94 0.43 4.64
CA LEU A 22 14.79 1.17 5.88
C LEU A 22 13.39 0.97 6.50
N PRO A 23 13.31 1.01 7.84
CA PRO A 23 12.01 1.07 8.53
C PRO A 23 11.18 2.26 8.06
N THR A 24 9.87 2.09 7.93
CA THR A 24 8.98 3.16 7.46
C THR A 24 9.03 4.38 8.38
N ALA A 25 9.11 4.17 9.68
CA ALA A 25 9.23 5.24 10.66
C ALA A 25 10.47 6.14 10.41
N ASP A 26 11.58 5.55 9.95
CA ASP A 26 12.80 6.33 9.65
C ASP A 26 12.65 7.18 8.38
N LEU A 27 11.88 6.70 7.41
CA LEU A 27 11.57 7.44 6.20
C LEU A 27 10.60 8.59 6.47
N VAL A 28 9.58 8.34 7.29
CA VAL A 28 8.59 9.35 7.70
C VAL A 28 9.23 10.47 8.52
N ARG A 29 10.18 10.16 9.39
CA ARG A 29 10.92 11.20 10.17
C ARG A 29 11.69 12.19 9.28
N LYS A 30 11.95 11.86 8.03
CA LYS A 30 12.60 12.75 7.06
C LYS A 30 11.63 13.69 6.35
N THR A 31 10.33 13.55 6.59
CA THR A 31 9.30 14.38 5.96
C THR A 31 8.96 15.61 6.81
N ASN A 32 8.33 16.60 6.19
CA ASN A 32 7.78 17.73 6.94
C ASN A 32 6.42 17.34 7.55
N PRO A 33 6.26 17.38 8.87
CA PRO A 33 5.02 16.94 9.54
C PRO A 33 3.78 17.82 9.21
N ALA A 34 3.99 19.01 8.64
CA ALA A 34 2.91 19.89 8.19
C ALA A 34 2.39 19.56 6.77
N GLN A 35 2.95 18.55 6.12
CA GLN A 35 2.59 18.18 4.76
C GLN A 35 2.13 16.72 4.69
N PRO A 36 1.13 16.41 3.83
CA PRO A 36 0.68 15.04 3.63
C PRO A 36 1.79 14.09 3.19
N VAL A 37 1.70 12.85 3.61
CA VAL A 37 2.64 11.77 3.26
C VAL A 37 1.92 10.66 2.51
N ILE A 38 2.39 10.38 1.29
CA ILE A 38 1.94 9.25 0.47
C ILE A 38 3.04 8.19 0.48
N LEU A 39 2.69 6.98 0.91
CA LEU A 39 3.57 5.82 0.96
C LEU A 39 3.23 4.85 -0.18
N MET A 40 4.23 4.52 -0.98
CA MET A 40 4.20 3.39 -1.92
C MET A 40 5.00 2.23 -1.32
N ASP A 41 4.31 1.19 -0.91
CA ASP A 41 4.90 -0.05 -0.40
C ASP A 41 4.24 -1.23 -1.12
N HIS A 42 5.04 -2.01 -1.87
CA HIS A 42 4.49 -3.07 -2.72
C HIS A 42 3.67 -4.09 -1.94
N ARG A 43 4.12 -4.49 -0.75
CA ARG A 43 3.42 -5.47 0.09
C ARG A 43 2.64 -4.79 1.21
N PRO A 44 1.40 -5.23 1.50
CA PRO A 44 0.61 -4.70 2.60
C PRO A 44 0.92 -5.36 3.96
N ASP A 45 2.16 -5.84 4.16
CA ASP A 45 2.56 -6.58 5.36
C ASP A 45 2.45 -5.78 6.66
N HIS A 46 2.62 -4.46 6.59
CA HIS A 46 2.76 -3.57 7.73
C HIS A 46 1.65 -2.52 7.87
N VAL A 47 0.48 -2.73 7.26
CA VAL A 47 -0.62 -1.75 7.27
C VAL A 47 -1.01 -1.33 8.68
N ALA A 48 -1.10 -2.26 9.63
CA ALA A 48 -1.44 -1.96 11.02
C ALA A 48 -0.37 -1.11 11.74
N GLU A 49 0.90 -1.30 11.41
CA GLU A 49 2.02 -0.49 11.91
C GLU A 49 1.98 0.91 11.27
N HIS A 50 1.84 0.97 9.96
CA HIS A 50 1.82 2.20 9.18
C HIS A 50 0.64 3.10 9.57
N ALA A 51 -0.50 2.52 9.95
CA ALA A 51 -1.67 3.27 10.43
C ALA A 51 -1.43 4.05 11.75
N ARG A 52 -0.32 3.78 12.43
CA ARG A 52 0.11 4.51 13.65
C ARG A 52 1.13 5.61 13.35
N LEU A 53 1.60 5.67 12.10
CA LEU A 53 2.53 6.69 11.62
C LEU A 53 1.74 7.84 10.95
N PRO A 54 2.32 9.03 10.81
CA PRO A 54 1.71 10.13 10.07
C PRO A 54 1.80 9.88 8.55
N ILE A 55 1.04 8.90 8.08
CA ILE A 55 0.88 8.53 6.67
C ILE A 55 -0.57 8.78 6.30
N ASP A 56 -0.81 9.66 5.33
CA ASP A 56 -2.15 10.03 4.92
C ASP A 56 -2.72 9.04 3.91
N LEU A 57 -1.87 8.51 3.02
CA LEU A 57 -2.25 7.51 2.03
C LEU A 57 -1.15 6.46 1.86
N GLN A 58 -1.53 5.19 1.92
CA GLN A 58 -0.68 4.08 1.46
C GLN A 58 -1.31 3.38 0.27
N VAL A 59 -0.48 3.11 -0.75
CA VAL A 59 -0.85 2.27 -1.89
C VAL A 59 0.02 1.04 -1.96
N SER A 60 -0.61 -0.12 -2.11
CA SER A 60 0.03 -1.43 -2.13
C SER A 60 -0.61 -2.34 -3.19
N GLY A 61 0.09 -3.39 -3.54
CA GLY A 61 -0.36 -4.43 -4.46
C GLY A 61 0.00 -5.81 -3.96
N HIS A 62 0.78 -6.57 -4.72
CA HIS A 62 1.35 -7.87 -4.42
C HIS A 62 0.35 -9.02 -4.28
N VAL A 63 -0.73 -8.83 -3.55
CA VAL A 63 -1.65 -9.91 -3.10
C VAL A 63 -2.54 -10.43 -4.23
N HIS A 64 -2.76 -9.63 -5.29
CA HIS A 64 -3.63 -9.94 -6.43
C HIS A 64 -5.06 -10.37 -6.04
N ASN A 65 -5.52 -9.98 -4.83
CA ASN A 65 -6.76 -10.49 -4.22
C ASN A 65 -6.83 -12.03 -4.24
N GLY A 66 -5.68 -12.68 -3.97
CA GLY A 66 -5.53 -14.13 -4.04
C GLY A 66 -5.43 -14.71 -5.44
N GLN A 67 -5.69 -13.93 -6.50
CA GLN A 67 -5.69 -14.27 -7.92
C GLN A 67 -6.61 -15.45 -8.29
N ILE A 68 -6.51 -16.59 -7.59
CA ILE A 68 -7.27 -17.82 -7.85
C ILE A 68 -8.01 -18.23 -6.59
N PHE A 69 -9.35 -18.29 -6.66
CA PHE A 69 -10.19 -18.80 -5.58
C PHE A 69 -9.80 -20.27 -5.25
N PRO A 70 -9.69 -20.66 -3.96
CA PRO A 70 -10.04 -19.88 -2.76
C PRO A 70 -8.87 -19.14 -2.07
N ALA A 71 -7.75 -18.89 -2.77
CA ALA A 71 -6.56 -18.27 -2.19
C ALA A 71 -6.82 -16.84 -1.64
N ASN A 72 -7.90 -16.18 -2.05
CA ASN A 72 -8.34 -14.92 -1.47
C ASN A 72 -8.60 -15.00 0.04
N PHE A 73 -9.14 -16.11 0.56
CA PHE A 73 -9.34 -16.31 2.00
C PHE A 73 -8.02 -16.45 2.75
N ILE A 74 -7.04 -17.12 2.12
CA ILE A 74 -5.68 -17.23 2.68
C ILE A 74 -5.04 -15.85 2.73
N ALA A 75 -5.13 -15.09 1.65
CA ALA A 75 -4.63 -13.72 1.58
C ALA A 75 -5.24 -12.82 2.66
N GLN A 76 -6.56 -12.89 2.87
CA GLN A 76 -7.25 -12.14 3.94
C GLN A 76 -6.76 -12.51 5.34
N THR A 77 -6.31 -13.72 5.55
CA THR A 77 -5.79 -14.16 6.85
C THR A 77 -4.36 -13.67 7.08
N ILE A 78 -3.53 -13.71 6.04
CA ILE A 78 -2.12 -13.33 6.11
C ILE A 78 -1.95 -11.80 6.20
N TYR A 79 -2.67 -11.06 5.35
CA TYR A 79 -2.47 -9.61 5.17
C TYR A 79 -3.52 -8.79 5.93
N ARG A 80 -3.71 -9.08 7.21
CA ARG A 80 -4.57 -8.25 8.08
C ARG A 80 -3.88 -6.92 8.41
N PRO A 81 -4.64 -5.84 8.55
CA PRO A 81 -6.10 -5.72 8.49
C PRO A 81 -6.66 -5.56 7.07
N LEU A 82 -5.83 -5.39 6.03
CA LEU A 82 -6.27 -5.12 4.67
C LEU A 82 -5.47 -5.92 3.64
N SER A 83 -6.12 -6.85 2.95
CA SER A 83 -5.53 -7.64 1.85
C SER A 83 -5.97 -7.17 0.47
N TYR A 84 -7.10 -6.43 0.38
CA TYR A 84 -7.66 -5.96 -0.88
C TYR A 84 -8.65 -4.82 -0.66
N GLY A 85 -8.68 -3.89 -1.62
CA GLY A 85 -9.61 -2.77 -1.64
C GLY A 85 -9.11 -1.57 -0.84
N TYR A 86 -10.05 -0.77 -0.35
CA TYR A 86 -9.79 0.45 0.40
C TYR A 86 -10.28 0.33 1.84
N GLN A 87 -9.51 0.89 2.77
CA GLN A 87 -9.91 1.05 4.17
C GLN A 87 -9.27 2.30 4.78
N ALA A 88 -10.05 3.07 5.54
CA ALA A 88 -9.51 4.07 6.44
C ALA A 88 -9.16 3.39 7.77
N ILE A 89 -7.91 3.54 8.23
CA ILE A 89 -7.41 2.94 9.47
C ILE A 89 -6.61 4.00 10.21
N GLY A 90 -6.98 4.29 11.45
CA GLY A 90 -6.39 5.40 12.20
C GLY A 90 -6.66 6.72 11.48
N ASN A 91 -5.61 7.49 11.21
CA ASN A 91 -5.72 8.77 10.50
C ASN A 91 -5.41 8.66 9.00
N GLY A 92 -5.06 7.47 8.51
CA GLY A 92 -4.62 7.24 7.14
C GLY A 92 -5.64 6.49 6.29
N HIS A 93 -5.42 6.55 4.98
CA HIS A 93 -6.15 5.86 3.94
C HIS A 93 -5.26 4.77 3.33
N PHE A 94 -5.77 3.56 3.21
CA PHE A 94 -5.00 2.40 2.73
C PHE A 94 -5.70 1.75 1.57
N ILE A 95 -4.95 1.51 0.49
CA ILE A 95 -5.42 0.86 -0.73
C ILE A 95 -4.50 -0.32 -1.04
N VAL A 96 -5.11 -1.49 -1.22
CA VAL A 96 -4.42 -2.68 -1.73
C VAL A 96 -5.11 -3.11 -3.01
N THR A 97 -4.43 -2.94 -4.13
CA THR A 97 -4.98 -3.29 -5.44
C THR A 97 -4.72 -4.76 -5.81
N SER A 98 -5.65 -5.36 -6.55
CA SER A 98 -5.42 -6.66 -7.19
C SER A 98 -4.44 -6.57 -8.37
N GLY A 99 -4.16 -5.36 -8.84
CA GLY A 99 -3.28 -5.08 -9.96
C GLY A 99 -3.86 -5.46 -11.32
N TYR A 100 -3.20 -4.99 -12.37
CA TYR A 100 -3.59 -5.26 -13.76
C TYR A 100 -3.05 -6.61 -14.26
N GLY A 101 -1.83 -6.96 -13.88
CA GLY A 101 -1.13 -8.16 -14.33
C GLY A 101 -1.51 -9.44 -13.60
N PHE A 102 -0.77 -10.50 -13.89
CA PHE A 102 -0.90 -11.82 -13.29
C PHE A 102 0.39 -12.20 -12.55
N TRP A 103 0.23 -13.11 -11.61
CA TRP A 103 1.36 -13.79 -10.99
C TRP A 103 1.32 -15.28 -11.36
N GLY A 104 2.43 -15.81 -11.92
CA GLY A 104 2.52 -17.22 -12.30
C GLY A 104 1.59 -17.56 -13.47
N ILE A 105 0.45 -18.18 -13.19
CA ILE A 105 -0.51 -18.62 -14.21
C ILE A 105 -1.27 -17.39 -14.75
N PRO A 106 -1.37 -17.23 -16.10
CA PRO A 106 -1.92 -16.01 -16.70
C PRO A 106 -3.46 -15.99 -16.74
N PHE A 107 -4.13 -16.31 -15.66
CA PHE A 107 -5.58 -16.15 -15.50
C PHE A 107 -5.97 -15.85 -14.05
N ARG A 108 -7.20 -15.37 -13.88
CA ARG A 108 -7.81 -15.10 -12.57
C ARG A 108 -9.10 -15.90 -12.42
N LEU A 109 -9.38 -16.34 -11.18
CA LEU A 109 -10.62 -16.95 -10.79
C LEU A 109 -11.05 -16.37 -9.44
N GLY A 110 -12.20 -15.67 -9.40
CA GLY A 110 -12.68 -15.03 -8.17
C GLY A 110 -11.98 -13.70 -7.83
N SER A 111 -11.12 -13.18 -8.73
CA SER A 111 -10.58 -11.83 -8.68
C SER A 111 -10.55 -11.22 -10.08
N GLN A 112 -10.43 -9.89 -10.16
CA GLN A 112 -10.37 -9.18 -11.45
C GLN A 112 -9.10 -8.33 -11.52
N SER A 113 -8.63 -8.10 -12.76
CA SER A 113 -7.60 -7.08 -13.02
C SER A 113 -8.21 -5.70 -12.85
N GLU A 114 -7.46 -4.78 -12.23
CA GLU A 114 -7.94 -3.44 -11.97
C GLU A 114 -6.82 -2.40 -12.01
N VAL A 115 -7.22 -1.16 -12.22
CA VAL A 115 -6.40 0.04 -12.07
C VAL A 115 -7.19 1.02 -11.19
N TRP A 116 -6.52 1.61 -10.21
CA TRP A 116 -7.11 2.63 -9.35
C TRP A 116 -6.72 4.03 -9.85
N ILE A 117 -7.72 4.88 -10.00
CA ILE A 117 -7.51 6.32 -10.17
C ILE A 117 -7.76 6.98 -8.82
N ILE A 118 -6.73 7.59 -8.25
CA ILE A 118 -6.78 8.21 -6.93
C ILE A 118 -6.67 9.72 -7.12
N GLU A 119 -7.71 10.44 -6.75
CA GLU A 119 -7.71 11.90 -6.74
C GLU A 119 -7.42 12.41 -5.34
N VAL A 120 -6.31 13.12 -5.17
CA VAL A 120 -5.93 13.74 -3.90
C VAL A 120 -6.23 15.24 -4.00
N ARG A 121 -7.05 15.74 -3.08
CA ARG A 121 -7.42 17.15 -3.00
C ARG A 121 -6.95 17.73 -1.67
N GLY A 122 -6.36 18.94 -1.72
CA GLY A 122 -6.14 19.74 -0.52
C GLY A 122 -7.46 20.30 0.05
N LYS A 123 -7.48 20.53 1.33
CA LYS A 123 -8.55 21.25 2.02
C LYS A 123 -8.35 22.75 1.87
#